data_43ae7fca17092fb58e33a50a1fa55165
#
_entry.id   43ae7fca17092fb58e33a50a1fa55165
#
_cell.length_a   1.000
_cell.length_b   1.000
_cell.length_c   1.000
_cell.angle_alpha   90.00
_cell.angle_beta   90.00
_cell.angle_gamma   90.00
#
_symmetry.space_group_name_H-M   'P 1'
#
loop_
_entity.id
_entity.type
_entity.pdbx_description
1 polymer ?
#
loop_
_entity_poly.entity_id
_entity_poly.type
_entity_poly.pdbx_seq_one_letter_code
_entity_poly.pdbx_strand_id
1 'polypeptide(L)' 'MIRKLSSGEYRLYSRKKNPKTGKRRNLGTFPTREKAEAACKIWQQREADK' A
#
# COMPACT_ATOMS: atom_id res chain seq x y z
N MET A 1 1.11 -2.92 2.76
CA MET A 1 2.28 -3.65 2.23
C MET A 1 2.93 -2.84 1.12
N ILE A 2 4.24 -2.79 1.15
CA ILE A 2 5.03 -2.07 0.16
C ILE A 2 5.75 -3.08 -0.73
N ARG A 3 5.65 -2.91 -2.04
CA ARG A 3 6.30 -3.79 -3.00
C ARG A 3 7.20 -2.96 -3.93
N LYS A 4 8.43 -3.41 -4.10
CA LYS A 4 9.37 -2.78 -5.01
C LYS A 4 9.09 -3.22 -6.44
N LEU A 5 8.95 -2.26 -7.33
CA LEU A 5 8.73 -2.51 -8.75
C LEU A 5 10.08 -2.60 -9.49
N SER A 6 10.06 -3.23 -10.66
CA SER A 6 11.27 -3.38 -11.46
C SER A 6 11.85 -2.04 -11.93
N SER A 7 11.01 -1.02 -12.01
CA SER A 7 11.43 0.34 -12.40
C SER A 7 12.12 1.09 -11.26
N GLY A 8 12.15 0.53 -10.05
CA GLY A 8 12.72 1.20 -8.88
C GLY A 8 11.70 1.96 -8.06
N GLU A 9 10.46 1.96 -8.48
CA GLU A 9 9.38 2.58 -7.72
C GLU A 9 8.83 1.61 -6.68
N TYR A 10 8.05 2.14 -5.75
CA TYR A 10 7.41 1.35 -4.69
C TYR A 10 5.91 1.51 -4.78
N ARG A 11 5.21 0.39 -4.72
CA ARG A 11 3.74 0.38 -4.76
C ARG A 11 3.20 -0.04 -3.41
N LEU A 12 2.21 0.73 -2.93
CA LEU A 12 1.57 0.46 -1.65
C LEU A 12 0.27 -0.29 -1.87
N TYR A 13 0.09 -1.40 -1.14
CA TYR A 13 -1.13 -2.20 -1.17
C TYR A 13 -1.80 -2.21 0.20
N SER A 14 -3.12 -2.32 0.19
CA SER A 14 -3.91 -2.45 1.41
C SER A 14 -3.55 -3.74 2.16
N ARG A 15 -3.68 -3.71 3.48
CA ARG A 15 -3.46 -4.90 4.30
C ARG A 15 -4.57 -5.93 4.11
N LYS A 16 -5.78 -5.48 3.80
CA LYS A 16 -6.94 -6.36 3.62
C LYS A 16 -7.10 -6.73 2.16
N LYS A 17 -7.31 -8.02 1.92
CA LYS A 17 -7.67 -8.50 0.60
C LYS A 17 -9.13 -8.18 0.31
N ASN A 18 -9.41 -7.81 -0.94
CA ASN A 18 -10.78 -7.69 -1.38
C ASN A 18 -11.39 -9.09 -1.51
N PRO A 19 -12.46 -9.41 -0.74
CA PRO A 19 -13.04 -10.76 -0.77
C PRO A 19 -13.67 -11.12 -2.12
N LYS A 20 -14.02 -10.11 -2.92
CA LYS A 20 -14.63 -10.36 -4.23
C LYS A 20 -13.61 -10.76 -5.29
N THR A 21 -12.43 -10.15 -5.26
CA THR A 21 -11.39 -10.41 -6.26
C THR A 21 -10.22 -11.22 -5.72
N GLY A 22 -10.07 -11.30 -4.41
CA GLY A 22 -8.95 -11.97 -3.76
C GLY A 22 -7.65 -11.19 -3.86
N LYS A 23 -7.70 -9.97 -4.36
CA LYS A 23 -6.51 -9.13 -4.54
C LYS A 23 -6.54 -7.95 -3.57
N ARG A 24 -5.35 -7.47 -3.20
CA ARG A 24 -5.22 -6.31 -2.34
C ARG A 24 -5.42 -5.04 -3.16
N ARG A 25 -6.04 -4.04 -2.52
CA ARG A 25 -6.29 -2.76 -3.18
C ARG A 25 -4.98 -2.00 -3.35
N ASN A 26 -4.75 -1.44 -4.54
CA ASN A 26 -3.62 -0.56 -4.81
C ASN A 26 -3.91 0.82 -4.25
N LEU A 27 -3.12 1.25 -3.27
CA LEU A 27 -3.30 2.55 -2.61
C LEU A 27 -2.48 3.66 -3.26
N GLY A 28 -1.47 3.32 -4.05
CA GLY A 28 -0.66 4.30 -4.75
C GLY A 28 0.72 3.78 -5.11
N THR A 29 1.40 4.56 -5.95
CA THR A 29 2.77 4.29 -6.37
C THR A 29 3.63 5.47 -5.98
N PHE A 30 4.80 5.20 -5.39
CA PHE A 30 5.69 6.23 -4.85
C PHE A 30 7.09 6.08 -5.44
N PRO A 31 7.81 7.20 -5.65
CA PRO A 31 9.15 7.14 -6.21
C PRO A 31 10.20 6.64 -5.21
N THR A 32 9.92 6.73 -3.90
CA THR A 32 10.85 6.30 -2.86
C THR A 32 10.14 5.47 -1.81
N ARG A 33 10.93 4.61 -1.14
CA ARG A 33 10.40 3.78 -0.06
C ARG A 33 9.92 4.61 1.12
N GLU A 34 10.63 5.69 1.43
CA GLU A 34 10.25 6.57 2.54
C GLU A 34 8.85 7.13 2.35
N LYS A 35 8.54 7.59 1.15
CA LYS A 35 7.20 8.10 0.85
C LYS A 35 6.15 7.00 0.93
N ALA A 36 6.47 5.80 0.45
CA ALA A 36 5.57 4.66 0.55
C ALA A 36 5.30 4.28 2.00
N GLU A 37 6.34 4.30 2.85
CA GLU A 37 6.18 3.98 4.27
C GLU A 37 5.34 5.03 5.00
N ALA A 38 5.54 6.30 4.69
CA ALA A 38 4.73 7.37 5.28
C ALA A 38 3.26 7.21 4.92
N ALA A 39 2.96 6.94 3.66
CA ALA A 39 1.60 6.69 3.23
C ALA A 39 1.03 5.43 3.88
N CYS A 40 1.85 4.40 4.03
CA CYS A 40 1.44 3.16 4.68
C CYS A 40 0.97 3.40 6.12
N LYS A 41 1.68 4.24 6.87
CA LYS A 41 1.29 4.58 8.24
C LYS A 41 -0.08 5.25 8.28
N ILE A 42 -0.32 6.18 7.36
CA ILE A 42 -1.61 6.87 7.29
C ILE A 42 -2.73 5.88 6.99
N TRP A 43 -2.54 5.01 6.04
CA TRP A 43 -3.55 4.02 5.66
C TRP A 43 -3.80 3.00 6.76
N GLN A 44 -2.75 2.60 7.50
CA GLN A 44 -2.92 1.68 8.62
C GLN A 44 -3.78 2.29 9.72
N GLN A 45 -3.60 3.57 10.02
CA GLN A 45 -4.45 4.25 11.00
C GLN A 45 -5.90 4.28 10.56
N ARG A 46 -6.14 4.57 9.29
CA ARG A 46 -7.51 4.59 8.76
C ARG A 46 -8.18 3.22 8.80
N GLU A 47 -7.43 2.17 8.49
CA GLU A 47 -7.95 0.81 8.54
C GLU A 47 -8.22 0.37 9.97
N ALA A 48 -7.43 0.83 10.93
CA ALA A 48 -7.60 0.50 12.34
C ALA A 48 -8.84 1.19 12.95
N ASP A 49 -9.23 2.34 12.42
CA ASP A 49 -10.37 3.10 12.92
C ASP A 49 -11.73 2.50 12.52
N LYS A 50 -11.72 1.46 11.75
CA LYS A 50 -12.94 0.71 11.42
C LYS A 50 -13.10 -0.46 12.39
#